data_f9b592c6b788d70e8c605b285ef94f68
#
_entry.id   f9b592c6b788d70e8c605b285ef94f68
#
_cell.length_a   1.000
_cell.length_b   1.000
_cell.length_c   1.000
_cell.angle_alpha   90.00
_cell.angle_beta   90.00
_cell.angle_gamma   90.00
#
_symmetry.space_group_name_H-M   'P 1'
#
loop_
_entity.id
_entity.type
_entity.pdbx_description
1 polymer ?
#
loop_
_entity_poly.entity_id
_entity_poly.type
_entity_poly.pdbx_seq_one_letter_code
_entity_poly.pdbx_strand_id
1 'polypeptide(L)'
;MRFPVRLQFDLFRYIAKQRLAGRRHYPLVLMLEPLHACNLACAGCGRIVEYEDTYSEKMTLDECFASIDECGAPVVSICGGEPLIYKPYPELVAGCFARGKHVQLCTNAILLDRFMEKVPPHPNLTIQVHLDGLRETHDRSVCKAGVFDAVIPQMRRAVERGYRVSTNTTIFRDTSDEELDALFTMLDEMGVHGFLITPGYAYQVLDNDIYMAKAEVHRRFRRIKEIAQRHKVLSTPLYLKFLTGERDLLCTPWANVTRNPRGWKGPCYLITDAHYPSYRELIEKTDWEFFRNRRDRRCEHCKLHSGFEPSAAEQVTRSLSDALEFGRWVLR
;
A
#
# COMPACT_ATOMS: atom_id res chain seq x y z
N MET A 1 14.90 -13.72 1.28
CA MET A 1 15.03 -12.25 1.16
C MET A 1 13.63 -11.63 0.97
N ARG A 2 13.23 -10.69 1.82
CA ARG A 2 11.86 -10.15 1.88
C ARG A 2 11.50 -9.27 0.67
N PHE A 3 12.44 -8.48 0.16
CA PHE A 3 12.24 -7.61 -1.01
C PHE A 3 13.19 -7.98 -2.16
N PRO A 4 12.78 -7.79 -3.43
CA PRO A 4 13.68 -7.96 -4.56
C PRO A 4 14.92 -7.07 -4.44
N VAL A 5 16.11 -7.63 -4.64
CA VAL A 5 17.38 -6.87 -4.59
C VAL A 5 17.38 -5.69 -5.57
N ARG A 6 16.83 -5.91 -6.76
CA ARG A 6 16.73 -4.89 -7.80
C ARG A 6 15.90 -3.69 -7.33
N LEU A 7 14.73 -3.93 -6.69
CA LEU A 7 13.90 -2.87 -6.14
C LEU A 7 14.67 -2.04 -5.09
N GLN A 8 15.38 -2.73 -4.18
CA GLN A 8 16.15 -2.04 -3.13
C GLN A 8 17.26 -1.19 -3.73
N PHE A 9 18.00 -1.71 -4.72
CA PHE A 9 19.05 -0.98 -5.41
C PHE A 9 18.51 0.23 -6.17
N ASP A 10 17.41 0.08 -6.91
CA ASP A 10 16.79 1.16 -7.67
C ASP A 10 16.24 2.26 -6.74
N LEU A 11 15.62 1.89 -5.62
CA LEU A 11 15.18 2.83 -4.59
C LEU A 11 16.36 3.60 -3.97
N PHE A 12 17.43 2.89 -3.59
CA PHE A 12 18.62 3.52 -3.03
C PHE A 12 19.22 4.53 -4.01
N ARG A 13 19.43 4.12 -5.27
CA ARG A 13 19.94 4.99 -6.33
C ARG A 13 19.05 6.22 -6.55
N TYR A 14 17.74 6.02 -6.56
CA TYR A 14 16.77 7.12 -6.70
C TYR A 14 16.85 8.09 -5.54
N ILE A 15 16.82 7.62 -4.29
CA ILE A 15 16.91 8.46 -3.09
C ILE A 15 18.22 9.25 -3.09
N ALA A 16 19.34 8.60 -3.39
CA ALA A 16 20.64 9.27 -3.48
C ALA A 16 20.62 10.40 -4.53
N LYS A 17 20.08 10.15 -5.72
CA LYS A 17 19.92 11.15 -6.78
C LYS A 17 19.08 12.35 -6.32
N GLN A 18 17.93 12.09 -5.66
CA GLN A 18 17.07 13.18 -5.17
C GLN A 18 17.75 14.04 -4.11
N ARG A 19 18.48 13.42 -3.17
CA ARG A 19 19.23 14.12 -2.14
C ARG A 19 20.37 14.95 -2.71
N LEU A 20 21.14 14.41 -3.66
CA LEU A 20 22.20 15.15 -4.35
C LEU A 20 21.66 16.34 -5.15
N ALA A 21 20.44 16.24 -5.67
CA ALA A 21 19.74 17.34 -6.32
C ALA A 21 19.12 18.36 -5.34
N GLY A 22 19.35 18.21 -4.02
CA GLY A 22 18.81 19.10 -3.00
C GLY A 22 17.28 19.03 -2.81
N ARG A 23 16.61 18.03 -3.37
CA ARG A 23 15.15 17.89 -3.26
C ARG A 23 14.76 17.37 -1.89
N ARG A 24 13.85 18.07 -1.21
CA ARG A 24 13.33 17.70 0.11
C ARG A 24 12.08 16.81 0.01
N HIS A 25 11.21 17.09 -0.95
CA HIS A 25 9.95 16.37 -1.17
C HIS A 25 10.02 15.65 -2.52
N TYR A 26 10.06 14.33 -2.48
CA TYR A 26 10.11 13.48 -3.68
C TYR A 26 9.36 12.18 -3.41
N PRO A 27 8.62 11.64 -4.38
CA PRO A 27 7.83 10.44 -4.21
C PRO A 27 8.70 9.20 -4.33
N LEU A 28 8.41 8.20 -3.52
CA LEU A 28 8.94 6.85 -3.69
C LEU A 28 7.94 5.98 -4.46
N VAL A 29 6.65 6.23 -4.25
CA VAL A 29 5.54 5.50 -4.85
C VAL A 29 4.54 6.48 -5.44
N LEU A 30 4.15 6.24 -6.68
CA LEU A 30 2.94 6.80 -7.27
C LEU A 30 1.79 5.81 -7.03
N MET A 31 0.82 6.21 -6.23
CA MET A 31 -0.49 5.53 -6.12
C MET A 31 -1.33 5.96 -7.32
N LEU A 32 -1.33 5.15 -8.37
CA LEU A 32 -2.07 5.42 -9.59
C LEU A 32 -3.43 4.73 -9.53
N GLU A 33 -4.48 5.51 -9.56
CA GLU A 33 -5.88 5.07 -9.51
C GLU A 33 -6.54 5.35 -10.86
N PRO A 34 -6.41 4.44 -11.85
CA PRO A 34 -6.91 4.71 -13.19
C PRO A 34 -8.45 4.79 -13.25
N LEU A 35 -9.15 4.33 -12.19
CA LEU A 35 -10.62 4.39 -12.07
C LEU A 35 -11.04 4.37 -10.59
N HIS A 36 -12.28 4.84 -10.33
CA HIS A 36 -12.89 4.75 -9.01
C HIS A 36 -13.77 3.51 -8.82
N ALA A 37 -14.26 2.90 -9.92
CA ALA A 37 -15.14 1.73 -9.88
C ALA A 37 -14.49 0.52 -9.21
N CYS A 38 -15.27 -0.21 -8.41
CA CYS A 38 -14.88 -1.46 -7.75
C CYS A 38 -16.01 -2.48 -7.84
N ASN A 39 -15.68 -3.78 -7.82
CA ASN A 39 -16.64 -4.88 -7.74
C ASN A 39 -16.91 -5.37 -6.30
N LEU A 40 -16.38 -4.64 -5.30
CA LEU A 40 -16.62 -4.82 -3.88
C LEU A 40 -16.99 -3.49 -3.21
N ALA A 41 -17.58 -3.59 -2.01
CA ALA A 41 -17.98 -2.45 -1.17
C ALA A 41 -17.48 -2.66 0.28
N CYS A 42 -16.15 -2.78 0.44
CA CYS A 42 -15.51 -3.11 1.71
C CYS A 42 -15.89 -2.10 2.82
N ALA A 43 -16.19 -2.60 4.03
CA ALA A 43 -16.62 -1.80 5.18
C ALA A 43 -15.61 -0.70 5.56
N GLY A 44 -14.32 -0.96 5.40
CA GLY A 44 -13.23 -0.02 5.72
C GLY A 44 -12.78 0.89 4.58
N CYS A 45 -13.47 0.87 3.42
CA CYS A 45 -13.06 1.60 2.23
C CYS A 45 -13.75 2.97 2.12
N GLY A 46 -13.09 4.03 2.57
CA GLY A 46 -13.61 5.39 2.42
C GLY A 46 -13.73 5.89 0.97
N ARG A 47 -13.01 5.25 0.02
CA ARG A 47 -13.00 5.67 -1.38
C ARG A 47 -14.32 5.54 -2.10
N ILE A 48 -15.08 4.48 -1.82
CA ILE A 48 -16.38 4.24 -2.46
C ILE A 48 -17.32 5.38 -2.14
N VAL A 49 -17.31 5.85 -0.90
CA VAL A 49 -18.13 6.98 -0.46
C VAL A 49 -17.53 8.31 -0.94
N GLU A 50 -16.21 8.49 -0.86
CA GLU A 50 -15.51 9.72 -1.25
C GLU A 50 -15.66 10.04 -2.75
N TYR A 51 -15.77 9.03 -3.61
CA TYR A 51 -15.84 9.15 -5.07
C TYR A 51 -17.13 8.59 -5.67
N GLU A 52 -18.23 8.60 -4.92
CA GLU A 52 -19.52 8.09 -5.36
C GLU A 52 -20.03 8.83 -6.61
N ASP A 53 -19.87 10.15 -6.65
CA ASP A 53 -20.27 11.03 -7.76
C ASP A 53 -19.39 10.87 -9.01
N THR A 54 -18.18 10.35 -8.86
CA THR A 54 -17.20 10.12 -9.94
C THR A 54 -16.89 8.64 -10.18
N TYR A 55 -17.74 7.76 -9.70
CA TYR A 55 -17.55 6.31 -9.74
C TYR A 55 -17.30 5.76 -11.14
N SER A 56 -17.93 6.34 -12.18
CA SER A 56 -17.79 5.94 -13.59
C SER A 56 -16.56 6.55 -14.28
N GLU A 57 -15.88 7.50 -13.64
CA GLU A 57 -14.73 8.18 -14.24
C GLU A 57 -13.50 7.26 -14.30
N LYS A 58 -12.75 7.42 -15.37
CA LYS A 58 -11.52 6.69 -15.61
C LYS A 58 -10.52 7.53 -16.39
N MET A 59 -9.24 7.32 -16.10
CA MET A 59 -8.14 7.90 -16.85
C MET A 59 -7.94 7.17 -18.18
N THR A 60 -7.48 7.89 -19.18
CA THR A 60 -6.91 7.30 -20.40
C THR A 60 -5.50 6.74 -20.11
N LEU A 61 -4.99 5.88 -21.02
CA LEU A 61 -3.60 5.41 -20.91
C LEU A 61 -2.60 6.57 -21.00
N ASP A 62 -2.86 7.55 -21.86
CA ASP A 62 -1.98 8.72 -22.03
C ASP A 62 -1.91 9.55 -20.74
N GLU A 63 -3.03 9.76 -20.05
CA GLU A 63 -3.06 10.45 -18.75
C GLU A 63 -2.31 9.64 -17.68
N CYS A 64 -2.44 8.30 -17.67
CA CYS A 64 -1.69 7.45 -16.77
C CYS A 64 -0.18 7.57 -17.03
N PHE A 65 0.26 7.47 -18.29
CA PHE A 65 1.67 7.57 -18.65
C PHE A 65 2.24 8.97 -18.41
N ALA A 66 1.51 10.02 -18.74
CA ALA A 66 1.90 11.40 -18.43
C ALA A 66 2.12 11.59 -16.90
N SER A 67 1.22 11.04 -16.08
CA SER A 67 1.35 11.11 -14.63
C SER A 67 2.56 10.34 -14.09
N ILE A 68 2.85 9.16 -14.66
CA ILE A 68 4.04 8.36 -14.30
C ILE A 68 5.34 9.11 -14.65
N ASP A 69 5.38 9.77 -15.82
CA ASP A 69 6.54 10.50 -16.30
C ASP A 69 6.74 11.81 -15.51
N GLU A 70 5.66 12.55 -15.22
CA GLU A 70 5.68 13.80 -14.44
C GLU A 70 6.15 13.56 -13.00
N CYS A 71 5.60 12.55 -12.34
CA CYS A 71 5.93 12.19 -10.97
C CYS A 71 7.35 11.63 -10.83
N GLY A 72 7.76 10.78 -11.76
CA GLY A 72 9.09 10.17 -11.79
C GLY A 72 9.36 9.16 -10.68
N ALA A 73 8.37 8.77 -9.87
CA ALA A 73 8.53 7.77 -8.80
C ALA A 73 9.07 6.44 -9.35
N PRO A 74 9.95 5.74 -8.63
CA PRO A 74 10.49 4.44 -9.06
C PRO A 74 9.47 3.31 -8.98
N VAL A 75 8.47 3.43 -8.10
CA VAL A 75 7.39 2.45 -7.93
C VAL A 75 6.07 3.04 -8.36
N VAL A 76 5.30 2.29 -9.14
CA VAL A 76 3.91 2.60 -9.49
C VAL A 76 3.02 1.56 -8.81
N SER A 77 2.23 1.99 -7.85
CA SER A 77 1.18 1.18 -7.23
C SER A 77 -0.11 1.39 -7.99
N ILE A 78 -0.47 0.43 -8.85
CA ILE A 78 -1.73 0.48 -9.59
C ILE A 78 -2.84 0.01 -8.65
N CYS A 79 -3.75 0.90 -8.30
CA CYS A 79 -4.80 0.70 -7.30
C CYS A 79 -6.09 1.45 -7.73
N GLY A 80 -6.80 2.05 -6.80
CA GLY A 80 -8.03 2.80 -7.04
C GLY A 80 -9.24 2.08 -6.49
N GLY A 81 -10.30 1.89 -7.29
CA GLY A 81 -11.34 0.91 -7.04
C GLY A 81 -10.75 -0.50 -7.19
N GLU A 82 -11.15 -1.24 -8.23
CA GLU A 82 -10.47 -2.50 -8.58
C GLU A 82 -9.72 -2.31 -9.90
N PRO A 83 -8.37 -2.32 -9.91
CA PRO A 83 -7.59 -2.04 -11.13
C PRO A 83 -7.81 -3.07 -12.23
N LEU A 84 -8.22 -4.30 -11.93
CA LEU A 84 -8.47 -5.34 -12.92
C LEU A 84 -9.80 -5.14 -13.69
N ILE A 85 -10.63 -4.18 -13.28
CA ILE A 85 -11.79 -3.70 -14.05
C ILE A 85 -11.36 -2.69 -15.12
N TYR A 86 -10.25 -2.01 -14.94
CA TYR A 86 -9.71 -1.06 -15.93
C TYR A 86 -9.20 -1.84 -17.15
N LYS A 87 -9.99 -1.90 -18.22
CA LYS A 87 -9.72 -2.75 -19.38
C LYS A 87 -8.30 -2.63 -19.95
N PRO A 88 -7.69 -1.40 -20.05
CA PRO A 88 -6.33 -1.23 -20.56
C PRO A 88 -5.22 -1.58 -19.55
N TYR A 89 -5.50 -2.36 -18.49
CA TYR A 89 -4.47 -2.69 -17.48
C TYR A 89 -3.24 -3.43 -18.07
N PRO A 90 -3.36 -4.29 -19.10
CA PRO A 90 -2.18 -4.96 -19.64
C PRO A 90 -1.21 -3.96 -20.28
N GLU A 91 -1.73 -3.01 -21.06
CA GLU A 91 -0.96 -1.95 -21.71
C GLU A 91 -0.36 -0.99 -20.68
N LEU A 92 -1.11 -0.68 -19.62
CA LEU A 92 -0.62 0.14 -18.51
C LEU A 92 0.57 -0.52 -17.81
N VAL A 93 0.46 -1.81 -17.47
CA VAL A 93 1.54 -2.57 -16.83
C VAL A 93 2.76 -2.67 -17.74
N ALA A 94 2.56 -2.99 -19.03
CA ALA A 94 3.65 -3.05 -20.01
C ALA A 94 4.35 -1.69 -20.18
N GLY A 95 3.57 -0.60 -20.23
CA GLY A 95 4.10 0.76 -20.30
C GLY A 95 4.89 1.19 -19.06
N CYS A 96 4.52 0.70 -17.86
CA CYS A 96 5.32 0.87 -16.66
C CYS A 96 6.68 0.14 -16.77
N PHE A 97 6.69 -1.09 -17.26
CA PHE A 97 7.94 -1.85 -17.45
C PHE A 97 8.86 -1.19 -18.48
N ALA A 98 8.30 -0.71 -19.60
CA ALA A 98 9.07 0.04 -20.62
C ALA A 98 9.73 1.31 -20.06
N ARG A 99 9.15 1.90 -19.02
CA ARG A 99 9.69 3.05 -18.27
C ARG A 99 10.62 2.65 -17.12
N GLY A 100 10.96 1.37 -16.99
CA GLY A 100 11.81 0.85 -15.92
C GLY A 100 11.19 0.93 -14.52
N LYS A 101 9.87 1.04 -14.42
CA LYS A 101 9.18 1.15 -13.13
C LYS A 101 8.99 -0.23 -12.49
N HIS A 102 8.98 -0.26 -11.15
CA HIS A 102 8.47 -1.37 -10.39
C HIS A 102 6.95 -1.19 -10.22
N VAL A 103 6.20 -2.25 -10.48
CA VAL A 103 4.74 -2.26 -10.40
C VAL A 103 4.28 -3.03 -9.18
N GLN A 104 3.45 -2.41 -8.35
CA GLN A 104 2.64 -3.07 -7.33
C GLN A 104 1.19 -3.05 -7.82
N LEU A 105 0.64 -4.20 -8.15
CA LEU A 105 -0.77 -4.34 -8.51
C LEU A 105 -1.57 -4.63 -7.25
N CYS A 106 -2.27 -3.61 -6.72
CA CYS A 106 -3.12 -3.75 -5.54
C CYS A 106 -4.52 -4.16 -5.97
N THR A 107 -4.93 -5.40 -5.68
CA THR A 107 -6.18 -5.98 -6.18
C THR A 107 -6.89 -6.79 -5.09
N ASN A 108 -8.23 -6.88 -5.19
CA ASN A 108 -9.02 -7.84 -4.42
C ASN A 108 -8.94 -9.28 -4.98
N ALA A 109 -8.19 -9.48 -6.06
CA ALA A 109 -7.87 -10.74 -6.72
C ALA A 109 -9.06 -11.56 -7.27
N ILE A 110 -10.29 -11.06 -7.28
CA ILE A 110 -11.44 -11.76 -7.89
C ILE A 110 -11.23 -12.01 -9.40
N LEU A 111 -10.47 -11.14 -10.07
CA LEU A 111 -10.20 -11.21 -11.50
C LEU A 111 -8.75 -11.63 -11.80
N LEU A 112 -8.03 -12.21 -10.83
CA LEU A 112 -6.61 -12.47 -10.94
C LEU A 112 -6.26 -13.50 -12.03
N ASP A 113 -7.11 -14.51 -12.24
CA ASP A 113 -6.91 -15.48 -13.33
C ASP A 113 -6.90 -14.80 -14.71
N ARG A 114 -7.83 -13.87 -14.95
CA ARG A 114 -7.88 -13.09 -16.21
C ARG A 114 -6.67 -12.18 -16.38
N PHE A 115 -6.12 -11.68 -15.28
CA PHE A 115 -4.87 -10.92 -15.31
C PHE A 115 -3.71 -11.80 -15.75
N MET A 116 -3.59 -13.01 -15.19
CA MET A 116 -2.52 -13.95 -15.48
C MET A 116 -2.55 -14.53 -16.91
N GLU A 117 -3.67 -14.45 -17.60
CA GLU A 117 -3.79 -14.80 -19.02
C GLU A 117 -3.14 -13.74 -19.94
N LYS A 118 -3.05 -12.49 -19.50
CA LYS A 118 -2.65 -11.35 -20.33
C LYS A 118 -1.28 -10.78 -19.96
N VAL A 119 -0.89 -10.88 -18.71
CA VAL A 119 0.34 -10.28 -18.17
C VAL A 119 1.18 -11.38 -17.55
N PRO A 120 2.30 -11.81 -18.17
CA PRO A 120 3.17 -12.85 -17.63
C PRO A 120 3.93 -12.36 -16.37
N PRO A 121 4.48 -13.28 -15.56
CA PRO A 121 5.37 -12.92 -14.46
C PRO A 121 6.54 -12.04 -14.93
N HIS A 122 6.86 -11.02 -14.12
CA HIS A 122 7.94 -10.09 -14.44
C HIS A 122 8.73 -9.72 -13.17
N PRO A 123 10.07 -9.56 -13.21
CA PRO A 123 10.89 -9.24 -12.03
C PRO A 123 10.49 -7.93 -11.34
N ASN A 124 9.90 -6.99 -12.07
CA ASN A 124 9.43 -5.72 -11.56
C ASN A 124 7.94 -5.73 -11.17
N LEU A 125 7.26 -6.88 -11.22
CA LEU A 125 5.85 -7.01 -10.85
C LEU A 125 5.71 -7.66 -9.47
N THR A 126 4.93 -7.04 -8.60
CA THR A 126 4.42 -7.66 -7.38
C THR A 126 2.89 -7.52 -7.37
N ILE A 127 2.20 -8.63 -7.25
CA ILE A 127 0.75 -8.67 -7.03
C ILE A 127 0.53 -8.55 -5.53
N GLN A 128 -0.19 -7.51 -5.10
CA GLN A 128 -0.51 -7.26 -3.70
C GLN A 128 -1.99 -7.47 -3.48
N VAL A 129 -2.34 -8.59 -2.86
CA VAL A 129 -3.72 -9.00 -2.66
C VAL A 129 -4.23 -8.45 -1.34
N HIS A 130 -5.40 -7.82 -1.37
CA HIS A 130 -6.13 -7.43 -0.18
C HIS A 130 -6.74 -8.66 0.50
N LEU A 131 -6.34 -8.94 1.75
CA LEU A 131 -6.81 -10.09 2.52
C LEU A 131 -6.75 -9.78 4.02
N ASP A 132 -7.91 -9.53 4.66
CA ASP A 132 -7.98 -9.02 6.03
C ASP A 132 -8.14 -10.10 7.12
N GLY A 133 -8.33 -11.34 6.75
CA GLY A 133 -8.52 -12.45 7.69
C GLY A 133 -8.77 -13.77 6.97
N LEU A 134 -9.16 -14.79 7.72
CA LEU A 134 -9.70 -16.03 7.17
C LEU A 134 -11.10 -15.79 6.59
N ARG A 135 -11.73 -16.86 6.11
CA ARG A 135 -12.99 -16.82 5.34
C ARG A 135 -14.05 -15.86 5.89
N GLU A 136 -14.44 -16.05 7.14
CA GLU A 136 -15.54 -15.27 7.73
C GLU A 136 -15.17 -13.81 7.91
N THR A 137 -13.97 -13.54 8.41
CA THR A 137 -13.48 -12.19 8.64
C THR A 137 -13.23 -11.44 7.34
N HIS A 138 -12.63 -12.11 6.34
CA HIS A 138 -12.40 -11.49 5.04
C HIS A 138 -13.71 -11.17 4.32
N ASP A 139 -14.61 -12.15 4.20
CA ASP A 139 -15.92 -11.97 3.53
C ASP A 139 -16.75 -10.87 4.21
N ARG A 140 -16.70 -10.79 5.54
CA ARG A 140 -17.32 -9.71 6.30
C ARG A 140 -16.67 -8.35 6.02
N SER A 141 -15.33 -8.26 5.99
CA SER A 141 -14.61 -7.01 5.73
C SER A 141 -14.88 -6.46 4.33
N VAL A 142 -15.00 -7.34 3.34
CA VAL A 142 -15.30 -6.95 1.95
C VAL A 142 -16.80 -6.88 1.64
N CYS A 143 -17.66 -7.10 2.65
CA CYS A 143 -19.13 -7.06 2.54
C CYS A 143 -19.70 -8.00 1.46
N LYS A 144 -19.06 -9.15 1.23
CA LYS A 144 -19.48 -10.11 0.20
C LYS A 144 -19.03 -11.52 0.54
N ALA A 145 -20.01 -12.43 0.70
CA ALA A 145 -19.75 -13.84 0.94
C ALA A 145 -19.09 -14.54 -0.27
N GLY A 146 -18.21 -15.52 0.01
CA GLY A 146 -17.56 -16.35 -0.99
C GLY A 146 -16.34 -15.73 -1.67
N VAL A 147 -15.93 -14.52 -1.28
CA VAL A 147 -14.75 -13.86 -1.87
C VAL A 147 -13.48 -14.60 -1.47
N PHE A 148 -13.33 -14.98 -0.21
CA PHE A 148 -12.18 -15.75 0.26
C PHE A 148 -11.98 -17.02 -0.56
N ASP A 149 -13.05 -17.81 -0.75
CA ASP A 149 -12.99 -19.07 -1.51
C ASP A 149 -12.70 -18.87 -3.01
N ALA A 150 -13.13 -17.75 -3.57
CA ALA A 150 -12.81 -17.39 -4.95
C ALA A 150 -11.35 -16.94 -5.12
N VAL A 151 -10.77 -16.29 -4.12
CA VAL A 151 -9.46 -15.61 -4.20
C VAL A 151 -8.30 -16.55 -3.85
N ILE A 152 -8.42 -17.37 -2.80
CA ILE A 152 -7.34 -18.25 -2.33
C ILE A 152 -6.81 -19.21 -3.42
N PRO A 153 -7.67 -19.89 -4.23
CA PRO A 153 -7.20 -20.73 -5.34
C PRO A 153 -6.46 -19.93 -6.42
N GLN A 154 -6.91 -18.70 -6.72
CA GLN A 154 -6.25 -17.83 -7.70
C GLN A 154 -4.87 -17.37 -7.23
N MET A 155 -4.74 -17.04 -5.94
CA MET A 155 -3.43 -16.70 -5.32
C MET A 155 -2.47 -17.87 -5.40
N ARG A 156 -2.93 -19.10 -5.11
CA ARG A 156 -2.10 -20.31 -5.20
C ARG A 156 -1.60 -20.52 -6.63
N ARG A 157 -2.49 -20.45 -7.63
CA ARG A 157 -2.10 -20.51 -9.04
C ARG A 157 -1.10 -19.41 -9.43
N ALA A 158 -1.26 -18.19 -8.91
CA ALA A 158 -0.31 -17.11 -9.17
C ALA A 158 1.09 -17.43 -8.64
N VAL A 159 1.20 -17.95 -7.42
CA VAL A 159 2.48 -18.39 -6.83
C VAL A 159 3.08 -19.54 -7.66
N GLU A 160 2.29 -20.56 -8.00
CA GLU A 160 2.73 -21.73 -8.81
C GLU A 160 3.21 -21.32 -10.21
N ARG A 161 2.61 -20.27 -10.80
CA ARG A 161 3.01 -19.70 -12.10
C ARG A 161 4.22 -18.75 -12.01
N GLY A 162 4.80 -18.57 -10.84
CA GLY A 162 6.02 -17.78 -10.61
C GLY A 162 5.79 -16.27 -10.46
N TYR A 163 4.55 -15.82 -10.20
CA TYR A 163 4.32 -14.44 -9.83
C TYR A 163 4.81 -14.16 -8.41
N ARG A 164 5.34 -12.97 -8.20
CA ARG A 164 5.59 -12.48 -6.86
C ARG A 164 4.26 -12.01 -6.26
N VAL A 165 3.74 -12.76 -5.29
CA VAL A 165 2.49 -12.45 -4.59
C VAL A 165 2.80 -12.01 -3.16
N SER A 166 2.20 -10.92 -2.72
CA SER A 166 2.17 -10.46 -1.32
C SER A 166 0.75 -10.13 -0.92
N THR A 167 0.48 -10.02 0.39
CA THR A 167 -0.82 -9.56 0.88
C THR A 167 -0.71 -8.22 1.56
N ASN A 168 -1.80 -7.46 1.54
CA ASN A 168 -2.03 -6.30 2.38
C ASN A 168 -3.19 -6.63 3.31
N THR A 169 -2.90 -6.74 4.60
CA THR A 169 -3.85 -7.10 5.65
C THR A 169 -4.13 -5.90 6.53
N THR A 170 -5.35 -5.39 6.47
CA THR A 170 -5.82 -4.35 7.37
C THR A 170 -6.35 -5.00 8.64
N ILE A 171 -5.80 -4.61 9.78
CA ILE A 171 -6.17 -5.16 11.07
C ILE A 171 -7.21 -4.25 11.70
N PHE A 172 -8.42 -4.77 11.83
CA PHE A 172 -9.54 -4.14 12.50
C PHE A 172 -9.66 -4.61 13.96
N ARG A 173 -10.57 -3.97 14.71
CA ARG A 173 -10.77 -4.28 16.14
C ARG A 173 -11.11 -5.75 16.39
N ASP A 174 -11.96 -6.33 15.56
CA ASP A 174 -12.52 -7.69 15.75
C ASP A 174 -11.62 -8.81 15.20
N THR A 175 -10.52 -8.50 14.52
CA THR A 175 -9.60 -9.54 14.05
C THR A 175 -8.83 -10.15 15.21
N SER A 176 -8.93 -11.46 15.48
CA SER A 176 -8.23 -12.09 16.62
C SER A 176 -6.74 -12.34 16.32
N ASP A 177 -5.92 -12.48 17.37
CA ASP A 177 -4.48 -12.77 17.22
C ASP A 177 -4.27 -14.19 16.68
N GLU A 178 -5.11 -15.13 17.13
CA GLU A 178 -5.10 -16.53 16.70
C GLU A 178 -5.47 -16.65 15.22
N GLU A 179 -6.44 -15.86 14.75
CA GLU A 179 -6.80 -15.79 13.34
C GLU A 179 -5.68 -15.24 12.49
N LEU A 180 -5.00 -14.18 12.95
CA LEU A 180 -3.86 -13.60 12.21
C LEU A 180 -2.71 -14.60 12.09
N ASP A 181 -2.39 -15.33 13.14
CA ASP A 181 -1.35 -16.36 13.13
C ASP A 181 -1.72 -17.50 12.16
N ALA A 182 -2.97 -17.95 12.19
CA ALA A 182 -3.47 -18.98 11.28
C ALA A 182 -3.48 -18.51 9.82
N LEU A 183 -3.89 -17.26 9.55
CA LEU A 183 -3.84 -16.65 8.23
C LEU A 183 -2.41 -16.62 7.70
N PHE A 184 -1.45 -16.13 8.49
CA PHE A 184 -0.07 -16.02 8.06
C PHE A 184 0.60 -17.39 7.89
N THR A 185 0.24 -18.38 8.70
CA THR A 185 0.68 -19.77 8.53
C THR A 185 0.20 -20.31 7.18
N MET A 186 -1.09 -20.18 6.88
CA MET A 186 -1.66 -20.60 5.59
C MET A 186 -0.96 -19.93 4.39
N LEU A 187 -0.68 -18.64 4.49
CA LEU A 187 -0.02 -17.87 3.44
C LEU A 187 1.47 -18.24 3.28
N ASP A 188 2.18 -18.53 4.37
CA ASP A 188 3.56 -19.05 4.34
C ASP A 188 3.61 -20.43 3.68
N GLU A 189 2.68 -21.34 4.02
CA GLU A 189 2.55 -22.67 3.39
C GLU A 189 2.20 -22.58 1.90
N MET A 190 1.42 -21.59 1.51
CA MET A 190 1.11 -21.30 0.10
C MET A 190 2.34 -20.80 -0.68
N GLY A 191 3.38 -20.33 0.00
CA GLY A 191 4.56 -19.76 -0.63
C GLY A 191 4.41 -18.28 -1.00
N VAL A 192 3.50 -17.55 -0.37
CA VAL A 192 3.37 -16.09 -0.53
C VAL A 192 4.65 -15.39 -0.09
N HIS A 193 5.06 -14.37 -0.82
CA HIS A 193 6.36 -13.72 -0.64
C HIS A 193 6.44 -12.81 0.59
N GLY A 194 5.30 -12.45 1.18
CA GLY A 194 5.22 -11.73 2.44
C GLY A 194 3.92 -10.96 2.63
N PHE A 195 3.76 -10.43 3.84
CA PHE A 195 2.53 -9.79 4.31
C PHE A 195 2.81 -8.37 4.76
N LEU A 196 2.12 -7.40 4.17
CA LEU A 196 2.08 -6.03 4.67
C LEU A 196 0.91 -5.93 5.65
N ILE A 197 1.18 -5.46 6.86
CA ILE A 197 0.15 -5.31 7.90
C ILE A 197 0.03 -3.85 8.32
N THR A 198 -1.21 -3.41 8.55
CA THR A 198 -1.49 -2.04 8.98
C THR A 198 -2.78 -2.00 9.81
N PRO A 199 -2.89 -1.13 10.82
CA PRO A 199 -4.20 -0.87 11.41
C PRO A 199 -5.09 -0.12 10.42
N GLY A 200 -6.40 -0.32 10.51
CA GLY A 200 -7.37 0.43 9.73
C GLY A 200 -7.31 1.93 10.04
N TYR A 201 -7.64 2.76 9.05
CA TYR A 201 -7.76 4.21 9.20
C TYR A 201 -9.23 4.61 9.20
N ALA A 202 -9.66 5.33 10.24
CA ALA A 202 -11.01 5.85 10.37
C ALA A 202 -11.22 7.03 9.41
N TYR A 203 -11.73 6.76 8.22
CA TYR A 203 -12.13 7.81 7.28
C TYR A 203 -13.32 8.61 7.84
N GLN A 204 -13.29 9.94 7.69
CA GLN A 204 -14.38 10.80 8.14
C GLN A 204 -15.73 10.52 7.44
N VAL A 205 -15.66 9.98 6.23
CA VAL A 205 -16.84 9.62 5.41
C VAL A 205 -17.48 8.29 5.81
N LEU A 206 -16.88 7.54 6.76
CA LEU A 206 -17.40 6.25 7.22
C LEU A 206 -17.89 6.38 8.66
N ASP A 207 -19.13 5.97 8.87
CA ASP A 207 -19.73 5.85 10.21
C ASP A 207 -19.76 4.37 10.62
N ASN A 208 -18.61 3.86 11.10
CA ASN A 208 -18.51 2.50 11.65
C ASN A 208 -17.47 2.43 12.76
N ASP A 209 -17.62 1.44 13.64
CA ASP A 209 -16.79 1.27 14.85
C ASP A 209 -15.76 0.12 14.72
N ILE A 210 -15.29 -0.15 13.49
CA ILE A 210 -14.32 -1.22 13.24
C ILE A 210 -12.87 -0.80 13.50
N TYR A 211 -12.61 0.49 13.68
CA TYR A 211 -11.26 1.05 13.83
C TYR A 211 -10.81 1.08 15.29
N MET A 212 -9.51 0.94 15.48
CA MET A 212 -8.87 1.00 16.80
C MET A 212 -8.40 2.41 17.13
N ALA A 213 -8.61 2.85 18.38
CA ALA A 213 -7.98 4.05 18.91
C ALA A 213 -6.45 3.84 19.06
N LYS A 214 -5.69 4.94 19.12
CA LYS A 214 -4.21 4.91 19.19
C LYS A 214 -3.66 4.00 20.29
N ALA A 215 -4.23 4.08 21.51
CA ALA A 215 -3.80 3.25 22.65
C ALA A 215 -4.11 1.76 22.41
N GLU A 216 -5.21 1.46 21.75
CA GLU A 216 -5.61 0.11 21.38
C GLU A 216 -4.69 -0.47 20.30
N VAL A 217 -4.34 0.33 19.27
CA VAL A 217 -3.33 -0.04 18.27
C VAL A 217 -2.00 -0.39 18.94
N HIS A 218 -1.50 0.45 19.87
CA HIS A 218 -0.24 0.19 20.55
C HIS A 218 -0.28 -1.11 21.36
N ARG A 219 -1.38 -1.37 22.09
CA ARG A 219 -1.56 -2.60 22.87
C ARG A 219 -1.62 -3.83 21.95
N ARG A 220 -2.41 -3.75 20.89
CA ARG A 220 -2.64 -4.84 19.95
C ARG A 220 -1.37 -5.18 19.17
N PHE A 221 -0.68 -4.19 18.64
CA PHE A 221 0.52 -4.42 17.84
C PHE A 221 1.73 -4.91 18.62
N ARG A 222 1.76 -4.82 19.95
CA ARG A 222 2.77 -5.52 20.75
C ARG A 222 2.67 -7.04 20.57
N ARG A 223 1.47 -7.62 20.59
CA ARG A 223 1.24 -9.05 20.33
C ARG A 223 1.47 -9.41 18.85
N ILE A 224 0.95 -8.60 17.96
CA ILE A 224 1.15 -8.80 16.51
C ILE A 224 2.64 -8.75 16.13
N LYS A 225 3.45 -7.94 16.78
CA LYS A 225 4.91 -7.90 16.57
C LYS A 225 5.57 -9.25 16.90
N GLU A 226 5.08 -9.95 17.93
CA GLU A 226 5.57 -11.30 18.28
C GLU A 226 5.17 -12.32 17.20
N ILE A 227 3.93 -12.27 16.70
CA ILE A 227 3.46 -13.07 15.56
C ILE A 227 4.32 -12.77 14.32
N ALA A 228 4.55 -11.49 14.03
CA ALA A 228 5.34 -11.03 12.90
C ALA A 228 6.80 -11.55 12.87
N GLN A 229 7.36 -11.94 14.02
CA GLN A 229 8.71 -12.53 14.09
C GLN A 229 8.78 -13.95 13.52
N ARG A 230 7.66 -14.68 13.49
CA ARG A 230 7.57 -16.06 13.02
C ARG A 230 7.23 -16.16 11.53
N HIS A 231 6.77 -15.07 10.92
CA HIS A 231 6.23 -15.02 9.57
C HIS A 231 6.96 -14.03 8.67
N LYS A 232 6.71 -14.09 7.35
CA LYS A 232 7.31 -13.19 6.35
C LYS A 232 6.64 -11.82 6.31
N VAL A 233 6.53 -11.13 7.44
CA VAL A 233 5.97 -9.78 7.49
C VAL A 233 6.90 -8.78 6.82
N LEU A 234 6.36 -8.00 5.88
CA LEU A 234 7.07 -6.98 5.09
C LEU A 234 7.15 -5.61 5.79
N SER A 235 6.32 -5.39 6.80
CA SER A 235 6.41 -4.16 7.60
C SER A 235 7.76 -4.07 8.29
N THR A 236 8.42 -2.92 8.15
CA THR A 236 9.79 -2.74 8.68
C THR A 236 9.83 -2.81 10.20
N PRO A 237 10.95 -3.23 10.81
CA PRO A 237 11.08 -3.27 12.27
C PRO A 237 10.80 -1.92 12.92
N LEU A 238 11.22 -0.83 12.29
CA LEU A 238 11.04 0.52 12.81
C LEU A 238 9.57 0.96 12.76
N TYR A 239 8.87 0.60 11.68
CA TYR A 239 7.42 0.83 11.59
C TYR A 239 6.65 -0.02 12.61
N LEU A 240 7.03 -1.28 12.83
CA LEU A 240 6.44 -2.11 13.88
C LEU A 240 6.66 -1.50 15.28
N LYS A 241 7.84 -0.94 15.57
CA LYS A 241 8.11 -0.20 16.81
C LYS A 241 7.24 1.07 16.94
N PHE A 242 6.95 1.74 15.82
CA PHE A 242 6.02 2.87 15.82
C PHE A 242 4.58 2.42 16.12
N LEU A 243 4.14 1.29 15.57
CA LEU A 243 2.82 0.72 15.85
C LEU A 243 2.67 0.25 17.29
N THR A 244 3.73 -0.23 17.95
CA THR A 244 3.72 -0.64 19.36
C THR A 244 3.85 0.54 20.35
N GLY A 245 4.17 1.74 19.84
CA GLY A 245 4.44 2.92 20.67
C GLY A 245 5.85 2.97 21.28
N GLU A 246 6.75 2.03 20.92
CA GLU A 246 8.16 2.03 21.35
C GLU A 246 8.98 3.15 20.67
N ARG A 247 8.52 3.63 19.54
CA ARG A 247 9.16 4.68 18.74
C ARG A 247 8.11 5.64 18.21
N ASP A 248 8.42 6.93 18.13
CA ASP A 248 7.61 7.88 17.36
C ASP A 248 8.27 8.16 16.01
N LEU A 249 7.44 8.37 14.98
CA LEU A 249 7.85 8.72 13.62
C LEU A 249 7.05 9.93 13.15
N LEU A 250 7.73 10.84 12.46
CA LEU A 250 7.08 11.88 11.68
C LEU A 250 6.48 11.27 10.42
N CYS A 251 5.42 11.84 9.88
CA CYS A 251 4.85 11.37 8.62
C CYS A 251 5.71 11.82 7.42
N THR A 252 5.70 11.06 6.32
CA THR A 252 6.33 11.44 5.06
C THR A 252 5.28 11.40 3.93
N PRO A 253 4.28 12.32 3.95
CA PRO A 253 3.10 12.23 3.09
C PRO A 253 3.42 12.34 1.59
N TRP A 254 4.46 13.09 1.22
CA TRP A 254 4.93 13.23 -0.18
C TRP A 254 5.58 11.98 -0.77
N ALA A 255 5.91 10.98 0.06
CA ALA A 255 6.56 9.77 -0.44
C ALA A 255 5.59 8.84 -1.18
N ASN A 256 4.29 8.92 -0.89
CA ASN A 256 3.22 8.18 -1.56
C ASN A 256 2.19 9.17 -2.11
N VAL A 257 2.45 9.71 -3.29
CA VAL A 257 1.53 10.64 -3.95
C VAL A 257 0.47 9.88 -4.74
N THR A 258 -0.73 10.43 -4.81
CA THR A 258 -1.87 9.79 -5.48
C THR A 258 -2.31 10.59 -6.69
N ARG A 259 -2.55 9.90 -7.82
CA ARG A 259 -3.16 10.44 -9.03
C ARG A 259 -4.38 9.60 -9.40
N ASN A 260 -5.52 10.25 -9.56
CA ASN A 260 -6.79 9.62 -9.91
C ASN A 260 -7.52 10.44 -11.01
N PRO A 261 -8.69 10.04 -11.54
CA PRO A 261 -9.40 10.80 -12.57
C PRO A 261 -9.62 12.27 -12.25
N ARG A 262 -9.77 12.66 -10.98
CA ARG A 262 -9.97 14.06 -10.56
C ARG A 262 -8.69 14.89 -10.52
N GLY A 263 -7.53 14.28 -10.52
CA GLY A 263 -6.25 15.00 -10.44
C GLY A 263 -5.26 14.41 -9.43
N TRP A 264 -4.26 15.19 -9.07
CA TRP A 264 -3.29 14.87 -8.04
C TRP A 264 -3.89 15.14 -6.66
N LYS A 265 -4.12 14.11 -5.90
CA LYS A 265 -4.76 14.19 -4.58
C LYS A 265 -3.82 14.74 -3.52
N GLY A 266 -4.23 15.74 -2.81
CA GLY A 266 -3.51 16.33 -1.68
C GLY A 266 -4.34 16.40 -0.42
N PRO A 267 -3.70 16.38 0.75
CA PRO A 267 -2.26 16.33 1.00
C PRO A 267 -1.65 14.92 0.99
N CYS A 268 -2.47 13.86 1.07
CA CYS A 268 -1.99 12.48 1.13
C CYS A 268 -3.05 11.50 0.61
N TYR A 269 -2.68 10.24 0.59
CA TYR A 269 -3.56 9.13 0.17
C TYR A 269 -4.89 9.03 0.93
N LEU A 270 -4.92 9.39 2.23
CA LEU A 270 -6.09 9.23 3.12
C LEU A 270 -6.96 10.48 3.21
N ILE A 271 -6.35 11.65 3.07
CA ILE A 271 -7.00 12.94 3.24
C ILE A 271 -7.10 13.61 1.89
N THR A 272 -8.30 14.10 1.54
CA THR A 272 -8.57 14.78 0.29
C THR A 272 -9.06 16.20 0.57
N ASP A 273 -8.13 17.14 0.59
CA ASP A 273 -8.47 18.57 0.70
C ASP A 273 -8.57 19.23 -0.68
N ALA A 274 -7.82 18.70 -1.65
CA ALA A 274 -7.80 19.22 -3.00
C ALA A 274 -7.39 18.15 -4.02
N HIS A 275 -7.72 18.40 -5.29
CA HIS A 275 -7.15 17.74 -6.44
C HIS A 275 -6.43 18.80 -7.29
N TYR A 276 -5.13 18.64 -7.46
CA TYR A 276 -4.29 19.55 -8.25
C TYR A 276 -4.19 19.08 -9.70
N PRO A 277 -4.14 19.99 -10.68
CA PRO A 277 -4.04 19.64 -12.10
C PRO A 277 -2.67 19.05 -12.47
N SER A 278 -1.61 19.37 -11.71
CA SER A 278 -0.25 18.90 -11.96
C SER A 278 0.43 18.41 -10.67
N TYR A 279 1.39 17.49 -10.82
CA TYR A 279 2.27 17.05 -9.73
C TYR A 279 3.07 18.21 -9.14
N ARG A 280 3.50 19.12 -9.99
CA ARG A 280 4.21 20.33 -9.56
C ARG A 280 3.37 21.16 -8.60
N GLU A 281 2.09 21.40 -8.93
CA GLU A 281 1.20 22.15 -8.05
C GLU A 281 0.93 21.44 -6.73
N LEU A 282 0.75 20.11 -6.73
CA LEU A 282 0.66 19.32 -5.51
C LEU A 282 1.88 19.58 -4.59
N ILE A 283 3.09 19.52 -5.16
CA ILE A 283 4.32 19.71 -4.37
C ILE A 283 4.50 21.14 -3.86
N GLU A 284 4.17 22.14 -4.69
CA GLU A 284 4.37 23.56 -4.37
C GLU A 284 3.28 24.14 -3.44
N LYS A 285 2.03 23.65 -3.55
CA LYS A 285 0.89 24.23 -2.82
C LYS A 285 0.53 23.52 -1.52
N THR A 286 1.08 22.33 -1.27
CA THR A 286 0.81 21.58 -0.02
C THR A 286 1.76 22.00 1.09
N ASP A 287 1.22 22.35 2.26
CA ASP A 287 2.02 22.58 3.47
C ASP A 287 2.49 21.24 4.07
N TRP A 288 3.58 20.74 3.49
CA TRP A 288 4.16 19.47 3.88
C TRP A 288 4.60 19.41 5.33
N GLU A 289 5.13 20.51 5.89
CA GLU A 289 5.57 20.54 7.29
C GLU A 289 4.39 20.46 8.27
N PHE A 290 3.25 21.04 7.93
CA PHE A 290 2.02 20.90 8.72
C PHE A 290 1.60 19.43 8.82
N PHE A 291 1.51 18.72 7.68
CA PHE A 291 1.09 17.32 7.64
C PHE A 291 2.19 16.36 8.13
N ARG A 292 3.47 16.64 7.88
CA ARG A 292 4.59 15.88 8.42
C ARG A 292 4.55 15.79 9.95
N ASN A 293 4.26 16.93 10.58
CA ASN A 293 4.21 17.06 12.03
C ASN A 293 2.86 16.63 12.61
N ARG A 294 1.96 16.07 11.78
CA ARG A 294 0.63 15.56 12.19
C ARG A 294 -0.20 16.62 12.93
N ARG A 295 -0.13 17.89 12.52
CA ARG A 295 -0.87 19.00 13.12
C ARG A 295 -2.36 18.99 12.74
N ASP A 296 -2.72 18.33 11.64
CA ASP A 296 -4.12 18.10 11.28
C ASP A 296 -4.77 17.09 12.23
N ARG A 297 -5.98 17.35 12.69
CA ARG A 297 -6.72 16.47 13.61
C ARG A 297 -6.94 15.07 13.01
N ARG A 298 -7.12 14.97 11.70
CA ARG A 298 -7.27 13.70 10.97
C ARG A 298 -5.99 12.85 11.02
N CYS A 299 -4.84 13.45 11.29
CA CYS A 299 -3.55 12.77 11.43
C CYS A 299 -3.30 12.21 12.83
N GLU A 300 -4.06 12.63 13.85
CA GLU A 300 -3.80 12.32 15.26
C GLU A 300 -3.72 10.80 15.53
N HIS A 301 -4.65 10.05 14.96
CA HIS A 301 -4.73 8.59 15.13
C HIS A 301 -4.17 7.81 13.94
N CYS A 302 -3.70 8.50 12.90
CA CYS A 302 -3.16 7.85 11.71
C CYS A 302 -1.86 7.09 12.02
N LYS A 303 -1.85 5.82 11.60
CA LYS A 303 -0.71 4.91 11.73
C LYS A 303 -0.45 4.13 10.43
N LEU A 304 -0.98 4.61 9.31
CA LEU A 304 -0.94 3.89 8.05
C LEU A 304 0.48 3.80 7.46
N HIS A 305 0.81 2.64 6.94
CA HIS A 305 2.13 2.34 6.37
C HIS A 305 2.54 3.32 5.25
N SER A 306 1.60 3.83 4.45
CA SER A 306 1.90 4.73 3.32
C SER A 306 2.65 6.01 3.73
N GLY A 307 2.42 6.53 4.94
CA GLY A 307 3.14 7.69 5.46
C GLY A 307 4.32 7.34 6.37
N PHE A 308 4.30 6.17 7.03
CA PHE A 308 5.27 5.86 8.08
C PHE A 308 6.33 4.82 7.69
N GLU A 309 6.09 3.95 6.70
CA GLU A 309 7.16 3.10 6.14
C GLU A 309 8.25 3.92 5.42
N PRO A 310 7.91 4.96 4.62
CA PRO A 310 8.92 5.87 4.09
C PRO A 310 9.70 6.62 5.20
N SER A 311 9.03 6.99 6.28
CA SER A 311 9.68 7.61 7.44
C SER A 311 10.65 6.65 8.13
N ALA A 312 10.26 5.38 8.28
CA ALA A 312 11.13 4.35 8.82
C ALA A 312 12.38 4.19 7.93
N ALA A 313 12.22 4.14 6.61
CA ALA A 313 13.33 4.09 5.67
C ALA A 313 14.24 5.32 5.75
N GLU A 314 13.69 6.52 5.97
CA GLU A 314 14.46 7.74 6.19
C GLU A 314 15.29 7.67 7.49
N GLN A 315 14.71 7.16 8.58
CA GLN A 315 15.40 7.03 9.88
C GLN A 315 16.54 6.01 9.83
N VAL A 316 16.36 4.89 9.14
CA VAL A 316 17.40 3.87 8.93
C VAL A 316 18.68 4.50 8.35
N THR A 317 18.56 5.50 7.48
CA THR A 317 19.74 6.18 6.90
C THR A 317 20.42 7.16 7.85
N ARG A 318 19.85 7.44 9.04
CA ARG A 318 20.37 8.41 10.03
C ARG A 318 20.91 7.75 11.30
N SER A 319 20.65 6.45 11.50
CA SER A 319 21.01 5.71 12.70
C SER A 319 21.68 4.39 12.34
N LEU A 320 22.91 4.18 12.81
CA LEU A 320 23.66 2.95 12.55
C LEU A 320 22.98 1.71 13.18
N SER A 321 22.41 1.86 14.38
CA SER A 321 21.67 0.76 15.04
C SER A 321 20.42 0.36 14.25
N ASP A 322 19.65 1.35 13.76
CA ASP A 322 18.45 1.09 12.96
C ASP A 322 18.83 0.48 11.58
N ALA A 323 19.96 0.91 11.00
CA ALA A 323 20.49 0.34 9.76
C ALA A 323 20.90 -1.13 9.93
N LEU A 324 21.57 -1.47 11.04
CA LEU A 324 21.95 -2.86 11.34
C LEU A 324 20.72 -3.75 11.59
N GLU A 325 19.73 -3.27 12.32
CA GLU A 325 18.48 -3.98 12.57
C GLU A 325 17.72 -4.23 11.25
N PHE A 326 17.59 -3.20 10.42
CA PHE A 326 16.97 -3.29 9.10
C PHE A 326 17.71 -4.29 8.19
N GLY A 327 19.04 -4.23 8.14
CA GLY A 327 19.86 -5.17 7.37
C GLY A 327 19.62 -6.63 7.77
N ARG A 328 19.61 -6.93 9.08
CA ARG A 328 19.29 -8.27 9.59
C ARG A 328 17.88 -8.72 9.23
N TRP A 329 16.92 -7.80 9.26
CA TRP A 329 15.53 -8.10 8.89
C TRP A 329 15.36 -8.38 7.39
N VAL A 330 16.05 -7.64 6.52
CA VAL A 330 16.03 -7.88 5.05
C VAL A 330 16.60 -9.25 4.67
N LEU A 331 17.65 -9.70 5.39
CA LEU A 331 18.33 -10.96 5.11
C LEU A 331 17.56 -12.20 5.61
N ARG A 332 16.65 -12.06 6.55
CA ARG A 332 15.73 -13.12 7.01
C ARG A 332 14.60 -13.36 6.01
#